data_e089fd3be5f9eafa31e20fdd73ac290e
#
_entry.id   e089fd3be5f9eafa31e20fdd73ac290e
#
_cell.length_a   1.000
_cell.length_b   1.000
_cell.length_c   1.000
_cell.angle_alpha   90.00
_cell.angle_beta   90.00
_cell.angle_gamma   90.00
#
_symmetry.space_group_name_H-M   'P 1'
#
loop_
_entity.id
_entity.type
_entity.pdbx_description
1 polymer ?
#
loop_
_entity_poly.entity_id
_entity_poly.type
_entity_poly.pdbx_seq_one_letter_code
_entity_poly.pdbx_strand_id
1 'polypeptide(L)'
;MLTPAQAGRVDIVLVSPRNPLNIGAAARAMANFGFSRLSIVAPFAQNWMEAKSAVGAPDLLRDAKVYATLAEAVAHSTLVLGTGSLDRRRPVQAILGLPEAAAQIRQTLHANADAPGLASETWASSTNARIALVFGSEKHGLTSDDLSWCHALIAIETCEAQPSMNLGQAVAVCLYEISRNPEISLAAAAQRPEPLKIKGAVSPNTEQLDRLAALVEETMEAVNYSTRGMRSANGAALRVFLRRLMPNEPDLRRMMGLFRRILWQLGRGSGKV
;
A
#
# COMPACT_ATOMS: atom_id res chain seq x y z
N MET A 1 -19.73 -10.65 2.43
CA MET A 1 -18.30 -11.01 2.58
C MET A 1 -17.61 -10.92 1.23
N LEU A 2 -16.30 -10.65 1.22
CA LEU A 2 -15.51 -10.74 -0.01
C LEU A 2 -15.49 -12.18 -0.54
N THR A 3 -15.46 -12.34 -1.85
CA THR A 3 -15.23 -13.66 -2.46
C THR A 3 -13.77 -14.08 -2.24
N PRO A 4 -13.44 -15.40 -2.28
CA PRO A 4 -12.05 -15.85 -2.19
C PRO A 4 -11.12 -15.20 -3.22
N ALA A 5 -11.60 -14.96 -4.43
CA ALA A 5 -10.86 -14.26 -5.47
C ALA A 5 -10.56 -12.79 -5.13
N GLN A 6 -11.49 -12.09 -4.48
CA GLN A 6 -11.31 -10.73 -4.00
C GLN A 6 -10.35 -10.68 -2.80
N ALA A 7 -10.52 -11.56 -1.81
CA ALA A 7 -9.62 -11.67 -0.67
C ALA A 7 -8.17 -12.02 -1.10
N GLY A 8 -8.01 -12.84 -2.13
CA GLY A 8 -6.72 -13.19 -2.73
C GLY A 8 -6.01 -12.03 -3.43
N ARG A 9 -6.65 -10.87 -3.60
CA ARG A 9 -6.05 -9.65 -4.15
C ARG A 9 -5.60 -8.65 -3.07
N VAL A 10 -5.78 -8.99 -1.79
CA VAL A 10 -5.36 -8.18 -0.65
C VAL A 10 -4.14 -8.81 0.00
N ASP A 11 -3.02 -8.11 -0.01
CA ASP A 11 -1.78 -8.50 0.66
C ASP A 11 -1.74 -7.85 2.05
N ILE A 12 -1.54 -8.68 3.08
CA ILE A 12 -1.30 -8.21 4.45
C ILE A 12 0.21 -8.13 4.65
N VAL A 13 0.71 -6.92 4.87
CA VAL A 13 2.15 -6.64 4.94
C VAL A 13 2.51 -6.22 6.37
N LEU A 14 3.36 -7.01 7.03
CA LEU A 14 3.88 -6.72 8.36
C LEU A 14 5.30 -6.20 8.23
N VAL A 15 5.54 -4.94 8.65
CA VAL A 15 6.86 -4.29 8.55
C VAL A 15 7.59 -4.40 9.88
N SER A 16 8.76 -5.02 9.84
CA SER A 16 9.68 -5.22 10.98
C SER A 16 8.98 -5.75 12.23
N PRO A 17 8.13 -6.81 12.10
CA PRO A 17 7.45 -7.38 13.24
C PRO A 17 8.49 -8.00 14.21
N ARG A 18 8.29 -7.78 15.51
CA ARG A 18 9.26 -8.15 16.55
C ARG A 18 8.88 -9.42 17.30
N ASN A 19 7.59 -9.62 17.54
CA ASN A 19 7.10 -10.72 18.33
C ASN A 19 6.48 -11.81 17.43
N PRO A 20 7.05 -13.04 17.39
CA PRO A 20 6.48 -14.16 16.65
C PRO A 20 5.01 -14.42 16.97
N LEU A 21 4.59 -14.23 18.24
CA LEU A 21 3.19 -14.43 18.65
C LEU A 21 2.24 -13.46 17.96
N ASN A 22 2.67 -12.24 17.67
CA ASN A 22 1.86 -11.26 16.95
C ASN A 22 1.73 -11.63 15.46
N ILE A 23 2.81 -12.16 14.86
CA ILE A 23 2.77 -12.67 13.48
C ILE A 23 1.78 -13.84 13.38
N GLY A 24 1.86 -14.78 14.30
CA GLY A 24 0.92 -15.89 14.37
C GLY A 24 -0.53 -15.46 14.62
N ALA A 25 -0.75 -14.47 15.48
CA ALA A 25 -2.08 -13.89 15.70
C ALA A 25 -2.64 -13.22 14.46
N ALA A 26 -1.79 -12.49 13.70
CA ALA A 26 -2.16 -11.91 12.42
C ALA A 26 -2.52 -12.99 11.38
N ALA A 27 -1.71 -14.05 11.26
CA ALA A 27 -2.01 -15.18 10.37
C ALA A 27 -3.34 -15.86 10.74
N ARG A 28 -3.61 -16.05 12.03
CA ARG A 28 -4.91 -16.59 12.50
C ARG A 28 -6.07 -15.66 12.14
N ALA A 29 -5.92 -14.35 12.31
CA ALA A 29 -6.94 -13.39 11.91
C ALA A 29 -7.20 -13.45 10.39
N MET A 30 -6.15 -13.57 9.58
CA MET A 30 -6.26 -13.75 8.13
C MET A 30 -7.05 -15.00 7.77
N ALA A 31 -6.76 -16.15 8.40
CA ALA A 31 -7.50 -17.39 8.21
C ALA A 31 -8.99 -17.24 8.55
N ASN A 32 -9.30 -16.57 9.67
CA ASN A 32 -10.68 -16.34 10.11
C ASN A 32 -11.52 -15.56 9.08
N PHE A 33 -10.88 -14.64 8.33
CA PHE A 33 -11.57 -13.78 7.37
C PHE A 33 -11.30 -14.15 5.89
N GLY A 34 -10.63 -15.28 5.65
CA GLY A 34 -10.40 -15.83 4.29
C GLY A 34 -9.31 -15.12 3.49
N PHE A 35 -8.39 -14.42 4.14
CA PHE A 35 -7.22 -13.82 3.49
C PHE A 35 -6.04 -14.79 3.49
N SER A 36 -5.33 -14.88 2.36
CA SER A 36 -4.28 -15.89 2.17
C SER A 36 -2.90 -15.31 1.84
N ARG A 37 -2.76 -14.00 1.65
CA ARG A 37 -1.51 -13.39 1.21
C ARG A 37 -0.86 -12.63 2.35
N LEU A 38 0.14 -13.25 2.97
CA LEU A 38 0.96 -12.66 4.03
C LEU A 38 2.35 -12.31 3.49
N SER A 39 2.75 -11.07 3.68
CA SER A 39 4.09 -10.57 3.37
C SER A 39 4.74 -10.03 4.63
N ILE A 40 5.99 -10.39 4.87
CA ILE A 40 6.76 -9.97 6.04
C ILE A 40 7.99 -9.23 5.55
N VAL A 41 8.14 -7.99 5.97
CA VAL A 41 9.27 -7.14 5.59
C VAL A 41 10.25 -7.05 6.74
N ALA A 42 11.51 -7.38 6.50
CA ALA A 42 12.62 -7.28 7.46
C ALA A 42 12.23 -7.78 8.87
N PRO A 43 11.81 -9.05 9.05
CA PRO A 43 11.41 -9.57 10.36
C PRO A 43 12.57 -9.52 11.35
N PHE A 44 12.29 -9.02 12.54
CA PHE A 44 13.31 -8.94 13.60
C PHE A 44 13.61 -10.31 14.22
N ALA A 45 12.58 -11.15 14.39
CA ALA A 45 12.71 -12.49 14.94
C ALA A 45 12.91 -13.52 13.83
N GLN A 46 14.00 -14.32 13.93
CA GLN A 46 14.29 -15.35 12.92
C GLN A 46 13.35 -16.57 12.98
N ASN A 47 12.79 -16.87 14.16
CA ASN A 47 11.95 -18.07 14.38
C ASN A 47 10.43 -17.78 14.32
N TRP A 48 10.02 -16.77 13.59
CA TRP A 48 8.62 -16.38 13.52
C TRP A 48 7.71 -17.44 12.87
N MET A 49 8.25 -18.31 12.01
CA MET A 49 7.49 -19.40 11.38
C MET A 49 6.97 -20.45 12.38
N GLU A 50 7.62 -20.57 13.55
CA GLU A 50 7.23 -21.50 14.62
C GLU A 50 6.25 -20.90 15.61
N ALA A 51 5.58 -19.80 15.26
CA ALA A 51 4.69 -19.07 16.17
C ALA A 51 3.52 -19.92 16.61
N LYS A 52 3.52 -20.34 17.88
CA LYS A 52 2.45 -21.15 18.51
C LYS A 52 1.06 -20.49 18.48
N SER A 53 0.98 -19.18 18.28
CA SER A 53 -0.26 -18.42 18.16
C SER A 53 -0.99 -18.60 16.83
N ALA A 54 -0.32 -19.16 15.82
CA ALA A 54 -0.91 -19.44 14.50
C ALA A 54 -1.76 -20.73 14.48
N VAL A 55 -2.41 -21.06 15.58
CA VAL A 55 -3.29 -22.24 15.68
C VAL A 55 -4.36 -22.18 14.59
N GLY A 56 -4.41 -23.22 13.75
CA GLY A 56 -5.35 -23.30 12.62
C GLY A 56 -4.91 -22.55 11.36
N ALA A 57 -3.72 -21.90 11.35
CA ALA A 57 -3.20 -21.20 10.20
C ALA A 57 -1.69 -21.43 9.94
N PRO A 58 -1.14 -22.66 10.12
CA PRO A 58 0.28 -22.92 9.90
C PRO A 58 0.67 -22.72 8.42
N ASP A 59 -0.24 -23.01 7.50
CA ASP A 59 0.02 -22.87 6.05
C ASP A 59 0.23 -21.43 5.65
N LEU A 60 -0.46 -20.47 6.27
CA LEU A 60 -0.26 -19.03 6.02
C LEU A 60 1.14 -18.55 6.42
N LEU A 61 1.69 -19.10 7.51
CA LEU A 61 3.07 -18.79 7.89
C LEU A 61 4.08 -19.43 6.94
N ARG A 62 3.86 -20.68 6.56
CA ARG A 62 4.76 -21.40 5.64
C ARG A 62 4.81 -20.72 4.27
N ASP A 63 3.64 -20.27 3.77
CA ASP A 63 3.49 -19.70 2.45
C ASP A 63 3.75 -18.17 2.44
N ALA A 64 4.05 -17.58 3.62
CA ALA A 64 4.35 -16.16 3.76
C ALA A 64 5.60 -15.78 2.97
N LYS A 65 5.53 -14.66 2.26
CA LYS A 65 6.66 -14.11 1.50
C LYS A 65 7.47 -13.17 2.38
N VAL A 66 8.79 -13.33 2.34
CA VAL A 66 9.72 -12.46 3.08
C VAL A 66 10.40 -11.51 2.09
N TYR A 67 10.45 -10.23 2.44
CA TYR A 67 11.07 -9.18 1.64
C TYR A 67 12.10 -8.42 2.48
N ALA A 68 13.13 -7.89 1.84
CA ALA A 68 14.11 -7.04 2.49
C ALA A 68 13.55 -5.64 2.75
N THR A 69 12.73 -5.12 1.84
CA THR A 69 12.19 -3.75 1.87
C THR A 69 10.67 -3.72 1.67
N LEU A 70 10.03 -2.65 2.17
CA LEU A 70 8.60 -2.42 1.93
C LEU A 70 8.33 -2.17 0.43
N ALA A 71 9.24 -1.48 -0.26
CA ALA A 71 9.17 -1.24 -1.69
C ALA A 71 8.95 -2.54 -2.49
N GLU A 72 9.75 -3.57 -2.20
CA GLU A 72 9.64 -4.89 -2.84
C GLU A 72 8.30 -5.55 -2.53
N ALA A 73 7.85 -5.50 -1.27
CA ALA A 73 6.61 -6.13 -0.84
C ALA A 73 5.38 -5.53 -1.52
N VAL A 74 5.37 -4.21 -1.76
CA VAL A 74 4.22 -3.49 -2.33
C VAL A 74 4.36 -3.17 -3.82
N ALA A 75 5.45 -3.60 -4.48
CA ALA A 75 5.78 -3.25 -5.87
C ALA A 75 4.61 -3.47 -6.86
N HIS A 76 3.86 -4.53 -6.66
CA HIS A 76 2.73 -4.89 -7.53
C HIS A 76 1.37 -4.37 -7.04
N SER A 77 1.33 -3.62 -5.94
CA SER A 77 0.08 -3.08 -5.39
C SER A 77 -0.31 -1.78 -6.08
N THR A 78 -1.58 -1.65 -6.45
CA THR A 78 -2.16 -0.43 -7.04
C THR A 78 -2.70 0.51 -5.97
N LEU A 79 -2.98 -0.02 -4.78
CA LEU A 79 -3.39 0.74 -3.61
C LEU A 79 -2.64 0.22 -2.38
N VAL A 80 -1.94 1.09 -1.69
CA VAL A 80 -1.19 0.79 -0.46
C VAL A 80 -1.77 1.63 0.66
N LEU A 81 -2.29 0.98 1.69
CA LEU A 81 -2.89 1.62 2.86
C LEU A 81 -2.06 1.25 4.10
N GLY A 82 -1.50 2.27 4.76
CA GLY A 82 -0.76 2.10 6.00
C GLY A 82 -1.69 2.20 7.21
N THR A 83 -1.38 1.50 8.29
CA THR A 83 -2.09 1.61 9.56
C THR A 83 -1.18 2.23 10.62
N GLY A 84 -1.73 2.99 11.55
CA GLY A 84 -0.95 3.54 12.65
C GLY A 84 -1.75 4.40 13.61
N SER A 85 -1.22 4.56 14.83
CA SER A 85 -1.66 5.61 15.75
C SER A 85 -1.17 6.97 15.24
N LEU A 86 -2.11 7.89 15.07
CA LEU A 86 -1.86 9.21 14.44
C LEU A 86 -1.68 10.32 15.48
N ASP A 87 -1.80 10.02 16.77
CA ASP A 87 -1.88 11.01 17.87
C ASP A 87 -0.68 11.97 17.97
N ARG A 88 0.47 11.59 17.43
CA ARG A 88 1.70 12.39 17.49
C ARG A 88 2.32 12.71 16.14
N ARG A 89 1.64 12.37 15.05
CA ARG A 89 2.16 12.54 13.69
C ARG A 89 1.19 13.34 12.84
N ARG A 90 1.72 14.25 12.03
CA ARG A 90 0.95 14.96 11.00
C ARG A 90 1.38 14.43 9.64
N PRO A 91 0.86 13.27 9.21
CA PRO A 91 1.21 12.72 7.90
C PRO A 91 0.67 13.63 6.80
N VAL A 92 1.36 13.64 5.67
CA VAL A 92 0.92 14.36 4.46
C VAL A 92 -0.16 13.58 3.71
N GLN A 93 -0.22 12.26 3.94
CA GLN A 93 -1.21 11.37 3.34
C GLN A 93 -2.61 11.64 3.91
N ALA A 94 -3.63 11.38 3.11
CA ALA A 94 -5.01 11.38 3.58
C ALA A 94 -5.19 10.32 4.69
N ILE A 95 -5.95 10.68 5.71
CA ILE A 95 -6.31 9.79 6.81
C ILE A 95 -7.76 9.37 6.59
N LEU A 96 -7.99 8.07 6.51
CA LEU A 96 -9.31 7.47 6.35
C LEU A 96 -9.69 6.78 7.65
N GLY A 97 -10.92 6.95 8.10
CA GLY A 97 -11.49 6.09 9.12
C GLY A 97 -11.58 4.64 8.62
N LEU A 98 -11.48 3.66 9.51
CA LEU A 98 -11.50 2.25 9.11
C LEU A 98 -12.75 1.86 8.28
N PRO A 99 -13.98 2.30 8.58
CA PRO A 99 -15.15 2.01 7.73
C PRO A 99 -15.03 2.59 6.31
N GLU A 100 -14.47 3.79 6.19
CA GLU A 100 -14.25 4.47 4.91
C GLU A 100 -13.19 3.75 4.08
N ALA A 101 -12.06 3.41 4.68
CA ALA A 101 -11.01 2.63 4.04
C ALA A 101 -11.53 1.26 3.56
N ALA A 102 -12.32 0.57 4.39
CA ALA A 102 -12.94 -0.70 4.02
C ALA A 102 -13.91 -0.56 2.84
N ALA A 103 -14.69 0.53 2.77
CA ALA A 103 -15.56 0.82 1.64
C ALA A 103 -14.75 1.04 0.36
N GLN A 104 -13.67 1.81 0.42
CA GLN A 104 -12.79 2.05 -0.72
C GLN A 104 -12.09 0.78 -1.21
N ILE A 105 -11.62 -0.08 -0.29
CA ILE A 105 -11.04 -1.39 -0.63
C ILE A 105 -12.07 -2.23 -1.39
N ARG A 106 -13.29 -2.38 -0.86
CA ARG A 106 -14.36 -3.14 -1.53
C ARG A 106 -14.67 -2.58 -2.91
N GLN A 107 -14.81 -1.28 -3.04
CA GLN A 107 -15.08 -0.62 -4.33
C GLN A 107 -13.96 -0.91 -5.34
N THR A 108 -12.70 -0.80 -4.92
CA THR A 108 -11.53 -1.11 -5.76
C THR A 108 -11.53 -2.58 -6.22
N LEU A 109 -11.92 -3.50 -5.33
CA LEU A 109 -11.99 -4.93 -5.65
C LEU A 109 -13.17 -5.27 -6.57
N HIS A 110 -14.29 -4.53 -6.50
CA HIS A 110 -15.46 -4.72 -7.37
C HIS A 110 -15.26 -4.09 -8.75
N ALA A 111 -14.74 -2.87 -8.84
CA ALA A 111 -14.56 -2.15 -10.10
C ALA A 111 -13.76 -2.91 -11.16
N ASN A 112 -12.93 -3.87 -10.74
CA ASN A 112 -12.13 -4.70 -11.63
C ASN A 112 -12.73 -6.08 -11.93
N ALA A 113 -13.93 -6.39 -11.40
CA ALA A 113 -14.63 -7.64 -11.70
C ALA A 113 -15.47 -7.53 -12.99
N ASP A 114 -15.89 -6.31 -13.33
CA ASP A 114 -16.84 -6.02 -14.41
C ASP A 114 -16.19 -5.50 -15.71
N ALA A 115 -14.87 -5.50 -15.83
CA ALA A 115 -14.20 -5.11 -17.06
C ALA A 115 -14.33 -6.23 -18.10
N PRO A 116 -15.13 -6.07 -19.20
CA PRO A 116 -15.20 -7.06 -20.25
C PRO A 116 -13.84 -7.19 -20.93
N GLY A 117 -13.38 -8.44 -21.07
CA GLY A 117 -12.12 -8.76 -21.72
C GLY A 117 -12.12 -8.33 -23.18
N LEU A 118 -11.47 -7.23 -23.51
CA LEU A 118 -10.95 -6.97 -24.84
C LEU A 118 -9.53 -7.55 -24.88
N ALA A 119 -9.41 -8.76 -25.42
CA ALA A 119 -8.14 -9.34 -25.79
C ALA A 119 -7.48 -8.45 -26.84
N SER A 120 -6.50 -7.67 -26.42
CA SER A 120 -5.51 -7.05 -27.27
C SER A 120 -4.15 -7.39 -26.71
N GLU A 121 -3.46 -8.25 -27.44
CA GLU A 121 -2.08 -8.64 -27.19
C GLU A 121 -1.18 -7.42 -27.19
N THR A 122 -0.31 -7.40 -26.23
CA THR A 122 0.88 -6.59 -25.95
C THR A 122 0.75 -5.75 -24.68
N TRP A 123 1.54 -6.19 -23.67
CA TRP A 123 1.67 -5.64 -22.31
C TRP A 123 0.48 -5.99 -21.42
N ALA A 124 0.67 -7.01 -20.59
CA ALA A 124 -0.32 -7.49 -19.64
C ALA A 124 -0.93 -6.32 -18.85
N SER A 125 -2.06 -5.84 -19.32
CA SER A 125 -3.04 -5.08 -18.54
C SER A 125 -3.47 -5.99 -17.42
N SER A 126 -2.81 -5.92 -16.26
CA SER A 126 -3.30 -6.63 -15.10
C SER A 126 -4.60 -5.94 -14.68
N THR A 127 -5.71 -6.45 -15.21
CA THR A 127 -7.09 -6.12 -14.80
C THR A 127 -7.35 -6.46 -13.32
N ASN A 128 -6.32 -6.82 -12.56
CA ASN A 128 -6.38 -7.28 -11.19
C ASN A 128 -5.73 -6.26 -10.25
N ALA A 129 -6.51 -5.24 -9.83
CA ALA A 129 -6.07 -4.33 -8.78
C ALA A 129 -5.65 -5.13 -7.55
N ARG A 130 -4.44 -4.90 -7.06
CA ARG A 130 -3.87 -5.49 -5.84
C ARG A 130 -3.78 -4.41 -4.76
N ILE A 131 -4.18 -4.77 -3.58
CA ILE A 131 -4.21 -3.88 -2.43
C ILE A 131 -3.23 -4.40 -1.39
N ALA A 132 -2.38 -3.53 -0.85
CA ALA A 132 -1.54 -3.83 0.30
C ALA A 132 -2.07 -3.10 1.54
N LEU A 133 -2.32 -3.85 2.60
CA LEU A 133 -2.57 -3.33 3.95
C LEU A 133 -1.29 -3.45 4.76
N VAL A 134 -0.70 -2.33 5.12
CA VAL A 134 0.63 -2.27 5.72
C VAL A 134 0.51 -1.96 7.22
N PHE A 135 1.06 -2.84 8.03
CA PHE A 135 1.11 -2.74 9.48
C PHE A 135 2.55 -2.59 9.94
N GLY A 136 2.82 -1.61 10.77
CA GLY A 136 4.16 -1.35 11.30
C GLY A 136 4.54 -2.22 12.50
N SER A 137 5.79 -2.07 12.94
CA SER A 137 6.29 -2.79 14.11
C SER A 137 5.54 -2.39 15.38
N GLU A 138 5.48 -3.31 16.35
CA GLU A 138 4.77 -3.12 17.63
C GLU A 138 5.34 -1.95 18.44
N LYS A 139 6.64 -1.68 18.30
CA LYS A 139 7.33 -0.64 19.09
C LYS A 139 7.22 0.76 18.49
N HIS A 140 7.32 0.87 17.16
CA HIS A 140 7.50 2.17 16.50
C HIS A 140 6.42 2.45 15.46
N GLY A 141 5.56 1.47 15.14
CA GLY A 141 4.64 1.58 14.01
C GLY A 141 5.38 1.64 12.66
N LEU A 142 4.81 2.29 11.68
CA LEU A 142 5.43 2.60 10.38
C LEU A 142 6.35 3.82 10.54
N THR A 143 7.53 3.77 9.95
CA THR A 143 8.45 4.92 9.87
C THR A 143 7.95 5.96 8.86
N SER A 144 8.56 7.14 8.83
CA SER A 144 8.23 8.15 7.82
C SER A 144 8.56 7.67 6.40
N ASP A 145 9.59 6.85 6.26
CA ASP A 145 9.91 6.21 4.97
C ASP A 145 8.86 5.19 4.58
N ASP A 146 8.43 4.32 5.50
CA ASP A 146 7.33 3.37 5.25
C ASP A 146 6.03 4.09 4.85
N LEU A 147 5.70 5.20 5.55
CA LEU A 147 4.52 6.00 5.23
C LEU A 147 4.59 6.63 3.84
N SER A 148 5.78 6.93 3.32
CA SER A 148 5.95 7.48 1.97
C SER A 148 5.51 6.52 0.86
N TRP A 149 5.44 5.22 1.16
CA TRP A 149 4.94 4.18 0.24
C TRP A 149 3.42 4.04 0.28
N CYS A 150 2.74 4.67 1.24
CA CYS A 150 1.29 4.58 1.40
C CYS A 150 0.56 5.67 0.61
N HIS A 151 -0.55 5.31 -0.04
CA HIS A 151 -1.46 6.24 -0.70
C HIS A 151 -2.32 6.99 0.33
N ALA A 152 -2.75 6.29 1.37
CA ALA A 152 -3.50 6.84 2.49
C ALA A 152 -3.20 6.03 3.76
N LEU A 153 -3.64 6.56 4.91
CA LEU A 153 -3.48 5.91 6.20
C LEU A 153 -4.85 5.56 6.77
N ILE A 154 -4.93 4.41 7.43
CA ILE A 154 -6.13 3.94 8.12
C ILE A 154 -6.00 4.29 9.59
N ALA A 155 -6.94 5.08 10.10
CA ALA A 155 -7.13 5.30 11.51
C ALA A 155 -8.12 4.27 12.07
N ILE A 156 -7.68 3.49 13.06
CA ILE A 156 -8.56 2.65 13.86
C ILE A 156 -8.95 3.47 15.08
N GLU A 157 -10.23 3.75 15.25
CA GLU A 157 -10.72 4.48 16.41
C GLU A 157 -10.48 3.66 17.68
N THR A 158 -9.76 4.24 18.62
CA THR A 158 -9.41 3.68 19.92
C THR A 158 -9.64 4.72 21.03
N CYS A 159 -9.64 4.27 22.28
CA CYS A 159 -9.72 5.20 23.41
C CYS A 159 -8.43 6.04 23.52
N GLU A 160 -8.57 7.33 23.82
CA GLU A 160 -7.42 8.26 24.00
C GLU A 160 -6.43 7.77 25.07
N ALA A 161 -6.93 7.11 26.10
CA ALA A 161 -6.08 6.55 27.16
C ALA A 161 -5.19 5.39 26.68
N GLN A 162 -5.58 4.67 25.60
CA GLN A 162 -4.85 3.56 25.02
C GLN A 162 -4.94 3.61 23.47
N PRO A 163 -4.24 4.54 22.82
CA PRO A 163 -4.39 4.79 21.39
C PRO A 163 -3.72 3.72 20.50
N SER A 164 -2.80 2.93 21.06
CA SER A 164 -2.10 1.88 20.32
C SER A 164 -2.75 0.51 20.53
N MET A 165 -2.91 -0.22 19.44
CA MET A 165 -3.47 -1.57 19.42
C MET A 165 -2.37 -2.61 19.19
N ASN A 166 -2.51 -3.81 19.78
CA ASN A 166 -1.65 -4.94 19.47
C ASN A 166 -1.71 -5.26 17.96
N LEU A 167 -0.59 -5.64 17.36
CA LEU A 167 -0.48 -5.90 15.92
C LEU A 167 -1.51 -6.92 15.42
N GLY A 168 -1.64 -8.07 16.08
CA GLY A 168 -2.61 -9.09 15.69
C GLY A 168 -4.06 -8.62 15.83
N GLN A 169 -4.35 -7.79 16.85
CA GLN A 169 -5.67 -7.18 17.03
C GLN A 169 -5.96 -6.14 15.94
N ALA A 170 -4.99 -5.28 15.59
CA ALA A 170 -5.15 -4.31 14.53
C ALA A 170 -5.45 -5.00 13.18
N VAL A 171 -4.72 -6.08 12.86
CA VAL A 171 -4.99 -6.90 11.68
C VAL A 171 -6.42 -7.45 11.75
N ALA A 172 -6.82 -8.06 12.86
CA ALA A 172 -8.15 -8.67 13.00
C ALA A 172 -9.29 -7.65 12.82
N VAL A 173 -9.18 -6.47 13.41
CA VAL A 173 -10.18 -5.40 13.31
C VAL A 173 -10.29 -4.87 11.88
N CYS A 174 -9.16 -4.64 11.20
CA CYS A 174 -9.15 -4.22 9.81
C CYS A 174 -9.81 -5.27 8.90
N LEU A 175 -9.44 -6.54 9.05
CA LEU A 175 -9.97 -7.61 8.21
C LEU A 175 -11.45 -7.89 8.48
N TYR A 176 -11.90 -7.79 9.73
CA TYR A 176 -13.32 -7.85 10.07
C TYR A 176 -14.11 -6.77 9.33
N GLU A 177 -13.67 -5.51 9.42
CA GLU A 177 -14.39 -4.40 8.80
C GLU A 177 -14.42 -4.51 7.27
N ILE A 178 -13.34 -4.97 6.65
CA ILE A 178 -13.26 -5.19 5.21
C ILE A 178 -14.17 -6.34 4.77
N SER A 179 -14.30 -7.39 5.58
CA SER A 179 -15.04 -8.61 5.25
C SER A 179 -16.54 -8.53 5.53
N ARG A 180 -16.97 -7.62 6.42
CA ARG A 180 -18.38 -7.53 6.78
C ARG A 180 -19.26 -7.04 5.64
N ASN A 181 -20.56 -7.38 5.67
CA ASN A 181 -21.49 -7.09 4.59
C ASN A 181 -21.71 -5.57 4.41
N PRO A 182 -21.57 -5.03 3.19
CA PRO A 182 -21.67 -3.60 2.92
C PRO A 182 -23.08 -3.01 3.14
N GLU A 183 -24.15 -3.79 3.12
CA GLU A 183 -25.53 -3.29 3.27
C GLU A 183 -25.78 -2.53 4.59
N ILE A 184 -25.05 -2.88 5.63
CA ILE A 184 -25.11 -2.19 6.93
C ILE A 184 -24.28 -0.89 6.90
N SER A 185 -23.28 -0.79 6.02
CA SER A 185 -22.39 0.38 5.89
C SER A 185 -22.95 1.44 4.92
N LEU A 186 -23.78 1.07 3.95
CA LEU A 186 -24.30 2.00 2.94
C LEU A 186 -25.22 3.08 3.52
N ALA A 187 -25.99 2.77 4.54
CA ALA A 187 -26.83 3.76 5.23
C ALA A 187 -26.01 4.86 5.94
N ALA A 188 -24.79 4.54 6.38
CA ALA A 188 -23.86 5.50 6.99
C ALA A 188 -23.00 6.24 5.96
N ALA A 189 -22.75 5.65 4.78
CA ALA A 189 -21.92 6.24 3.73
C ALA A 189 -22.67 7.33 2.91
N ALA A 190 -24.00 7.33 2.90
CA ALA A 190 -24.81 8.30 2.16
C ALA A 190 -24.68 9.76 2.67
N GLN A 191 -23.98 9.98 3.78
CA GLN A 191 -23.82 11.30 4.41
C GLN A 191 -22.37 11.83 4.38
N ARG A 192 -21.45 11.23 3.61
CA ARG A 192 -20.03 11.59 3.61
C ARG A 192 -19.55 12.18 2.28
N PRO A 193 -18.50 13.03 2.27
CA PRO A 193 -17.94 13.61 1.06
C PRO A 193 -17.46 12.53 0.07
N GLU A 194 -17.56 12.87 -1.22
CA GLU A 194 -17.25 11.95 -2.33
C GLU A 194 -15.93 11.19 -2.13
N PRO A 195 -15.94 9.85 -2.30
CA PRO A 195 -14.73 9.06 -2.26
C PRO A 195 -13.75 9.51 -3.35
N LEU A 196 -12.45 9.38 -3.09
CA LEU A 196 -11.40 9.59 -4.09
C LEU A 196 -11.77 8.87 -5.39
N LYS A 197 -12.29 9.61 -6.38
CA LYS A 197 -12.74 9.06 -7.66
C LYS A 197 -11.53 8.54 -8.43
N ILE A 198 -11.26 7.26 -8.33
CA ILE A 198 -10.45 6.56 -9.33
C ILE A 198 -11.37 6.39 -10.54
N LYS A 199 -11.42 7.42 -11.40
CA LYS A 199 -12.18 7.33 -12.65
C LYS A 199 -11.57 6.24 -13.52
N GLY A 200 -12.29 5.15 -13.75
CA GLY A 200 -12.29 4.22 -14.88
C GLY A 200 -11.00 3.89 -15.68
N ALA A 201 -9.83 4.33 -15.26
CA ALA A 201 -8.56 4.05 -15.89
C ALA A 201 -7.74 3.14 -14.97
N VAL A 202 -7.08 2.17 -15.55
CA VAL A 202 -6.14 1.29 -14.85
C VAL A 202 -5.15 2.15 -14.06
N SER A 203 -5.14 1.97 -12.74
CA SER A 203 -4.20 2.67 -11.87
C SER A 203 -2.83 2.00 -11.96
N PRO A 204 -1.74 2.77 -12.11
CA PRO A 204 -0.41 2.22 -12.09
C PRO A 204 -0.11 1.56 -10.74
N ASN A 205 0.71 0.51 -10.76
CA ASN A 205 1.16 -0.13 -9.54
C ASN A 205 2.29 0.69 -8.87
N THR A 206 2.64 0.31 -7.66
CA THR A 206 3.65 1.00 -6.84
C THR A 206 5.01 1.04 -7.54
N GLU A 207 5.42 -0.05 -8.20
CA GLU A 207 6.68 -0.10 -8.96
C GLU A 207 6.71 0.89 -10.12
N GLN A 208 5.61 1.04 -10.84
CA GLN A 208 5.49 1.99 -11.94
C GLN A 208 5.58 3.45 -11.46
N LEU A 209 4.94 3.77 -10.32
CA LEU A 209 5.06 5.09 -9.69
C LEU A 209 6.48 5.36 -9.18
N ASP A 210 7.14 4.35 -8.65
CA ASP A 210 8.51 4.47 -8.17
C ASP A 210 9.51 4.70 -9.32
N ARG A 211 9.32 4.02 -10.45
CA ARG A 211 10.10 4.29 -11.68
C ARG A 211 9.92 5.73 -12.18
N LEU A 212 8.71 6.28 -12.09
CA LEU A 212 8.49 7.70 -12.41
C LEU A 212 9.20 8.59 -11.39
N ALA A 213 9.13 8.28 -10.09
CA ALA A 213 9.82 9.04 -9.05
C ALA A 213 11.33 9.09 -9.29
N ALA A 214 11.95 7.95 -9.59
CA ALA A 214 13.37 7.86 -9.89
C ALA A 214 13.75 8.73 -11.11
N LEU A 215 12.95 8.70 -12.17
CA LEU A 215 13.17 9.49 -13.37
C LEU A 215 13.06 11.01 -13.13
N VAL A 216 12.10 11.41 -12.28
CA VAL A 216 11.96 12.82 -11.87
C VAL A 216 13.16 13.23 -11.02
N GLU A 217 13.60 12.40 -10.07
CA GLU A 217 14.75 12.67 -9.21
C GLU A 217 16.04 12.81 -10.02
N GLU A 218 16.29 11.92 -10.98
CA GLU A 218 17.41 12.02 -11.92
C GLU A 218 17.37 13.35 -12.70
N THR A 219 16.18 13.77 -13.12
CA THR A 219 16.00 15.05 -13.81
C THR A 219 16.32 16.24 -12.91
N MET A 220 15.85 16.21 -11.65
CA MET A 220 16.13 17.24 -10.65
C MET A 220 17.63 17.36 -10.36
N GLU A 221 18.35 16.24 -10.34
CA GLU A 221 19.81 16.24 -10.20
C GLU A 221 20.52 16.83 -11.44
N ALA A 222 20.10 16.44 -12.62
CA ALA A 222 20.70 16.91 -13.87
C ALA A 222 20.59 18.43 -14.06
N VAL A 223 19.57 19.05 -13.44
CA VAL A 223 19.40 20.53 -13.45
C VAL A 223 19.88 21.20 -12.15
N ASN A 224 20.58 20.47 -11.26
CA ASN A 224 21.07 20.95 -9.96
C ASN A 224 19.97 21.49 -9.02
N TYR A 225 18.73 21.03 -9.19
CA TYR A 225 17.63 21.36 -8.27
C TYR A 225 17.79 20.63 -6.92
N SER A 226 18.23 19.37 -6.96
CA SER A 226 18.49 18.56 -5.76
C SER A 226 19.99 18.43 -5.50
N THR A 227 20.44 18.81 -4.32
CA THR A 227 21.80 18.53 -3.85
C THR A 227 21.90 17.14 -3.26
N ARG A 228 23.12 16.56 -3.20
CA ARG A 228 23.37 15.21 -2.64
C ARG A 228 22.81 15.03 -1.22
N GLY A 229 22.80 16.07 -0.39
CA GLY A 229 22.27 16.02 0.99
C GLY A 229 20.73 16.00 1.05
N MET A 230 20.02 16.36 -0.03
CA MET A 230 18.55 16.44 -0.07
C MET A 230 17.90 15.22 -0.72
N ARG A 231 18.67 14.28 -1.29
CA ARG A 231 18.15 13.12 -2.05
C ARG A 231 17.12 12.32 -1.28
N SER A 232 17.44 11.89 -0.07
CA SER A 232 16.54 11.03 0.72
C SER A 232 15.22 11.74 1.06
N ALA A 233 15.29 13.02 1.44
CA ALA A 233 14.10 13.81 1.76
C ALA A 233 13.26 14.09 0.51
N ASN A 234 13.88 14.44 -0.61
CA ASN A 234 13.19 14.70 -1.86
C ASN A 234 12.55 13.42 -2.43
N GLY A 235 13.23 12.28 -2.37
CA GLY A 235 12.68 10.99 -2.81
C GLY A 235 11.43 10.58 -2.04
N ALA A 236 11.44 10.72 -0.71
CA ALA A 236 10.26 10.44 0.11
C ALA A 236 9.11 11.40 -0.20
N ALA A 237 9.40 12.71 -0.30
CA ALA A 237 8.41 13.73 -0.62
C ALA A 237 7.80 13.50 -2.02
N LEU A 238 8.61 13.11 -3.00
CA LEU A 238 8.18 12.83 -4.36
C LEU A 238 7.29 11.57 -4.42
N ARG A 239 7.62 10.51 -3.68
CA ARG A 239 6.76 9.31 -3.56
C ARG A 239 5.37 9.68 -3.02
N VAL A 240 5.32 10.47 -1.94
CA VAL A 240 4.05 10.97 -1.36
C VAL A 240 3.27 11.80 -2.37
N PHE A 241 3.95 12.74 -3.05
CA PHE A 241 3.33 13.61 -4.04
C PHE A 241 2.70 12.81 -5.19
N LEU A 242 3.42 11.86 -5.79
CA LEU A 242 2.92 11.05 -6.90
C LEU A 242 1.73 10.17 -6.49
N ARG A 243 1.74 9.62 -5.26
CA ARG A 243 0.62 8.83 -4.74
C ARG A 243 -0.62 9.69 -4.48
N ARG A 244 -0.42 10.92 -4.01
CA ARG A 244 -1.53 11.87 -3.81
C ARG A 244 -2.15 12.34 -5.12
N LEU A 245 -1.34 12.47 -6.18
CA LEU A 245 -1.85 12.81 -7.51
C LEU A 245 -2.72 11.72 -8.13
N MET A 246 -2.52 10.46 -7.73
CA MET A 246 -3.23 9.29 -8.26
C MET A 246 -3.31 9.28 -9.81
N PRO A 247 -2.17 9.39 -10.52
CA PRO A 247 -2.17 9.42 -11.97
C PRO A 247 -2.72 8.11 -12.53
N ASN A 248 -3.43 8.16 -13.64
CA ASN A 248 -3.80 6.98 -14.41
C ASN A 248 -2.62 6.53 -15.30
N GLU A 249 -2.71 5.32 -15.88
CA GLU A 249 -1.66 4.79 -16.75
C GLU A 249 -1.32 5.67 -17.96
N PRO A 250 -2.28 6.28 -18.69
CA PRO A 250 -1.97 7.24 -19.75
C PRO A 250 -1.18 8.45 -19.26
N ASP A 251 -1.52 9.00 -18.10
CA ASP A 251 -0.82 10.14 -17.51
C ASP A 251 0.60 9.75 -17.08
N LEU A 252 0.76 8.58 -16.45
CA LEU A 252 2.06 8.03 -16.11
C LEU A 252 2.97 7.90 -17.33
N ARG A 253 2.48 7.32 -18.42
CA ARG A 253 3.25 7.18 -19.68
C ARG A 253 3.67 8.51 -20.25
N ARG A 254 2.78 9.53 -20.24
CA ARG A 254 3.10 10.89 -20.68
C ARG A 254 4.18 11.54 -19.83
N MET A 255 4.05 11.44 -18.49
CA MET A 255 5.06 11.96 -17.55
C MET A 255 6.41 11.28 -17.77
N MET A 256 6.47 9.96 -17.85
CA MET A 256 7.70 9.22 -18.10
C MET A 256 8.33 9.62 -19.46
N GLY A 257 7.52 9.79 -20.49
CA GLY A 257 7.99 10.26 -21.82
C GLY A 257 8.60 11.65 -21.75
N LEU A 258 7.94 12.57 -21.04
CA LEU A 258 8.42 13.95 -20.85
C LEU A 258 9.77 13.98 -20.13
N PHE A 259 9.90 13.32 -18.98
CA PHE A 259 11.12 13.34 -18.19
C PHE A 259 12.29 12.64 -18.91
N ARG A 260 12.06 11.52 -19.62
CA ARG A 260 13.07 10.91 -20.48
C ARG A 260 13.54 11.85 -21.57
N ARG A 261 12.64 12.62 -22.19
CA ARG A 261 13.00 13.59 -23.22
C ARG A 261 13.83 14.74 -22.66
N ILE A 262 13.48 15.22 -21.45
CA ILE A 262 14.25 16.27 -20.77
C ILE A 262 15.67 15.78 -20.48
N LEU A 263 15.83 14.60 -19.87
CA LEU A 263 17.15 14.02 -19.58
C LEU A 263 17.98 13.82 -20.83
N TRP A 264 17.39 13.34 -21.91
CA TRP A 264 18.08 13.20 -23.19
C TRP A 264 18.56 14.53 -23.73
N GLN A 265 17.79 15.60 -23.61
CA GLN A 265 18.22 16.96 -24.06
C GLN A 265 19.36 17.48 -23.18
N LEU A 266 19.28 17.30 -21.85
CA LEU A 266 20.33 17.72 -20.93
C LEU A 266 21.65 16.97 -21.18
N GLY A 267 21.59 15.65 -21.43
CA GLY A 267 22.78 14.86 -21.80
C GLY A 267 23.43 15.26 -23.10
N ARG A 268 22.68 15.78 -24.08
CA ARG A 268 23.23 16.35 -25.32
C ARG A 268 23.86 17.73 -25.14
N GLY A 269 23.37 18.50 -24.16
CA GLY A 269 23.94 19.83 -23.85
C GLY A 269 25.31 19.74 -23.16
N SER A 270 25.58 18.69 -22.40
CA SER A 270 26.85 18.48 -21.70
C SER A 270 28.00 17.96 -22.58
N GLY A 271 27.72 17.61 -23.84
CA GLY A 271 28.73 17.14 -24.82
C GLY A 271 29.27 18.20 -25.78
N LYS A 272 29.02 19.48 -25.51
CA LYS A 272 29.55 20.61 -26.30
C LYS A 272 30.22 21.61 -25.34
N VAL A 273 31.37 21.25 -24.79
CA VAL A 273 32.41 22.18 -24.33
C VAL A 273 33.73 21.54 -24.65
#